data_2d9b21cc6be417fe89acadae5fd249a7
#
_entry.id   2d9b21cc6be417fe89acadae5fd249a7
#
_cell.length_a   1.000
_cell.length_b   1.000
_cell.length_c   1.000
_cell.angle_alpha   90.00
_cell.angle_beta   90.00
_cell.angle_gamma   90.00
#
_symmetry.space_group_name_H-M   'P 1'
#
loop_
_entity.id
_entity.type
_entity.pdbx_description
1 polymer ?
#
loop_
_entity_poly.entity_id
_entity_poly.type
_entity_poly.pdbx_seq_one_letter_code
_entity_poly.pdbx_strand_id
1 'polypeptide(L)'
;MSAIRIIHDYPYSPLTVWRAVTDPALIPLWTATGAGGRADGFRAAAGAKFQFVAKPKPGWRGVVDCEVLEVNEPSLLRYSWTGDEGGDVTEVVYRLESHAGGTRFVFEHTGFTGIGGFFMARLLGHVRRRMLSVGLPAVLADLDDGGGLRL
;
A
#
# COMPACT_ATOMS: atom_id res chain seq x y z
N MET A 1 17.34 12.94 -3.20
CA MET A 1 16.49 11.75 -3.13
C MET A 1 15.09 12.15 -2.71
N SER A 2 14.09 11.72 -3.44
CA SER A 2 12.70 12.05 -3.16
C SER A 2 12.04 10.92 -2.39
N ALA A 3 11.06 11.28 -1.55
CA ALA A 3 10.32 10.31 -0.74
C ALA A 3 8.88 10.75 -0.58
N ILE A 4 8.01 9.78 -0.34
CA ILE A 4 6.62 10.01 0.02
C ILE A 4 6.47 9.60 1.49
N ARG A 5 5.86 10.46 2.30
CA ARG A 5 5.52 10.15 3.69
C ARG A 5 4.14 10.70 4.00
N ILE A 6 3.23 9.82 4.38
CA ILE A 6 1.85 10.18 4.67
C ILE A 6 1.50 9.59 6.03
N ILE A 7 0.90 10.40 6.91
CA ILE A 7 0.40 9.97 8.21
C ILE A 7 -1.11 10.16 8.19
N HIS A 8 -1.85 9.12 8.54
CA HIS A 8 -3.30 9.18 8.61
C HIS A 8 -3.79 8.39 9.82
N ASP A 9 -4.73 8.95 10.58
CA ASP A 9 -5.31 8.30 11.73
C ASP A 9 -6.67 7.70 11.35
N TYR A 10 -6.91 6.45 11.78
CA TYR A 10 -8.16 5.73 11.53
C TYR A 10 -8.79 5.32 12.85
N PRO A 11 -10.13 5.45 13.01
CA PRO A 11 -10.82 5.08 14.25
C PRO A 11 -11.09 3.56 14.33
N TYR A 12 -10.09 2.75 14.00
CA TYR A 12 -10.17 1.29 14.00
C TYR A 12 -8.90 0.73 14.63
N SER A 13 -8.99 -0.47 15.23
CA SER A 13 -7.82 -1.09 15.88
C SER A 13 -6.71 -1.38 14.86
N PRO A 14 -5.44 -1.45 15.31
CA PRO A 14 -4.33 -1.84 14.43
C PRO A 14 -4.55 -3.16 13.72
N LEU A 15 -5.18 -4.13 14.37
CA LEU A 15 -5.46 -5.43 13.77
C LEU A 15 -6.46 -5.30 12.61
N THR A 16 -7.49 -4.48 12.77
CA THR A 16 -8.46 -4.23 11.70
C THR A 16 -7.83 -3.51 10.51
N VAL A 17 -7.01 -2.48 10.77
CA VAL A 17 -6.29 -1.77 9.71
C VAL A 17 -5.29 -2.71 9.02
N TRP A 18 -4.57 -3.50 9.81
CA TRP A 18 -3.64 -4.51 9.27
C TRP A 18 -4.34 -5.47 8.32
N ARG A 19 -5.52 -5.96 8.70
CA ARG A 19 -6.31 -6.85 7.86
C ARG A 19 -6.63 -6.19 6.51
N ALA A 20 -7.08 -4.94 6.54
CA ALA A 20 -7.43 -4.22 5.31
C ALA A 20 -6.24 -4.05 4.37
N VAL A 21 -5.03 -3.85 4.89
CA VAL A 21 -3.83 -3.59 4.08
C VAL A 21 -3.05 -4.84 3.72
N THR A 22 -3.38 -6.00 4.28
CA THR A 22 -2.65 -7.26 4.02
C THR A 22 -3.52 -8.37 3.46
N ASP A 23 -4.83 -8.26 3.47
CA ASP A 23 -5.71 -9.27 2.88
C ASP A 23 -5.76 -9.07 1.36
N PRO A 24 -5.32 -10.06 0.54
CA PRO A 24 -5.34 -9.93 -0.91
C PRO A 24 -6.73 -9.64 -1.50
N ALA A 25 -7.80 -10.03 -0.82
CA ALA A 25 -9.16 -9.73 -1.26
C ALA A 25 -9.54 -8.26 -1.02
N LEU A 26 -8.92 -7.61 -0.04
CA LEU A 26 -9.23 -6.23 0.33
C LEU A 26 -8.29 -5.22 -0.33
N ILE A 27 -7.06 -5.61 -0.63
CA ILE A 27 -6.05 -4.70 -1.20
C ILE A 27 -6.55 -3.99 -2.48
N PRO A 28 -7.19 -4.68 -3.45
CA PRO A 28 -7.66 -4.00 -4.64
C PRO A 28 -8.73 -2.94 -4.39
N LEU A 29 -9.42 -3.04 -3.26
CA LEU A 29 -10.55 -2.14 -2.97
C LEU A 29 -10.09 -0.75 -2.54
N TRP A 30 -8.85 -0.60 -2.06
CA TRP A 30 -8.34 0.70 -1.63
C TRP A 30 -7.11 1.18 -2.41
N THR A 31 -6.35 0.28 -3.05
CA THR A 31 -5.10 0.64 -3.73
C THR A 31 -5.31 1.16 -5.14
N ALA A 32 -6.37 0.73 -5.79
CA ALA A 32 -6.63 1.12 -7.17
C ALA A 32 -7.90 1.93 -7.23
N THR A 33 -7.81 3.21 -7.04
CA THR A 33 -8.95 4.12 -7.15
C THR A 33 -9.64 3.97 -8.51
N GLY A 34 -10.50 2.95 -8.65
CA GLY A 34 -11.28 2.69 -9.85
C GLY A 34 -10.57 1.90 -10.94
N ALA A 35 -9.33 1.48 -10.76
CA ALA A 35 -8.57 0.78 -11.80
C ALA A 35 -8.46 -0.74 -11.59
N GLY A 36 -9.03 -1.27 -10.52
CA GLY A 36 -9.11 -2.72 -10.29
C GLY A 36 -7.78 -3.43 -10.11
N GLY A 37 -6.77 -2.73 -9.54
CA GLY A 37 -5.47 -3.35 -9.26
C GLY A 37 -5.60 -4.47 -8.23
N ARG A 38 -4.86 -5.56 -8.44
CA ARG A 38 -4.84 -6.70 -7.52
C ARG A 38 -3.40 -7.03 -7.14
N ALA A 39 -3.21 -7.61 -5.96
CA ALA A 39 -1.91 -8.00 -5.44
C ALA A 39 -1.72 -9.50 -5.64
N ASP A 40 -1.31 -9.91 -6.84
CA ASP A 40 -1.14 -11.32 -7.20
C ASP A 40 0.06 -11.92 -6.47
N GLY A 41 -0.19 -13.01 -5.73
CA GLY A 41 0.86 -13.71 -4.98
C GLY A 41 1.18 -13.13 -3.63
N PHE A 42 0.49 -12.09 -3.19
CA PHE A 42 0.78 -11.44 -1.91
C PHE A 42 0.54 -12.37 -0.73
N ARG A 43 1.52 -12.41 0.16
CA ARG A 43 1.43 -13.00 1.50
C ARG A 43 2.21 -12.10 2.46
N ALA A 44 1.70 -11.93 3.67
CA ALA A 44 2.39 -11.17 4.71
C ALA A 44 3.48 -12.05 5.35
N ALA A 45 4.49 -12.39 4.58
CA ALA A 45 5.63 -13.23 4.99
C ALA A 45 6.89 -12.76 4.29
N ALA A 46 7.98 -12.61 5.05
CA ALA A 46 9.25 -12.18 4.47
C ALA A 46 9.70 -13.14 3.36
N GLY A 47 10.17 -12.57 2.25
CA GLY A 47 10.58 -13.33 1.07
C GLY A 47 9.45 -13.60 0.08
N ALA A 48 8.20 -13.32 0.41
CA ALA A 48 7.09 -13.50 -0.52
C ALA A 48 7.20 -12.52 -1.68
N LYS A 49 7.16 -13.03 -2.90
CA LYS A 49 7.18 -12.22 -4.12
C LYS A 49 5.76 -12.08 -4.63
N PHE A 50 5.41 -10.87 -5.03
CA PHE A 50 4.07 -10.58 -5.54
C PHE A 50 4.12 -9.46 -6.57
N GLN A 51 3.00 -9.25 -7.26
CA GLN A 51 2.87 -8.20 -8.25
C GLN A 51 1.59 -7.44 -8.02
N PHE A 52 1.65 -6.11 -8.10
CA PHE A 52 0.44 -5.32 -8.31
C PHE A 52 0.15 -5.31 -9.80
N VAL A 53 -1.05 -5.71 -10.16
CA VAL A 53 -1.48 -5.81 -11.56
C VAL A 53 -2.69 -4.93 -11.75
N ALA A 54 -2.60 -4.02 -12.71
CA ALA A 54 -3.69 -3.12 -13.07
C ALA A 54 -3.79 -3.04 -14.59
N LYS A 55 -4.78 -2.30 -15.08
CA LYS A 55 -4.98 -2.15 -16.51
C LYS A 55 -3.78 -1.43 -17.15
N PRO A 56 -3.14 -1.99 -18.19
CA PRO A 56 -2.04 -1.33 -18.88
C PRO A 56 -2.46 0.01 -19.48
N LYS A 57 -1.51 0.94 -19.52
CA LYS A 57 -1.67 2.27 -20.12
C LYS A 57 -0.49 2.55 -21.03
N PRO A 58 -0.61 3.49 -21.99
CA PRO A 58 0.53 3.87 -22.82
C PRO A 58 1.75 4.24 -21.97
N GLY A 59 2.89 3.62 -22.23
CA GLY A 59 4.12 3.82 -21.48
C GLY A 59 4.23 3.03 -20.18
N TRP A 60 3.21 2.23 -19.81
CA TRP A 60 3.23 1.43 -18.60
C TRP A 60 2.53 0.08 -18.82
N ARG A 61 3.23 -1.02 -18.51
CA ARG A 61 2.71 -2.38 -18.71
C ARG A 61 1.64 -2.83 -17.73
N GLY A 62 1.34 -2.03 -16.69
CA GLY A 62 0.32 -2.36 -15.69
C GLY A 62 0.78 -3.31 -14.60
N VAL A 63 2.08 -3.55 -14.46
CA VAL A 63 2.63 -4.50 -13.48
C VAL A 63 3.72 -3.83 -12.67
N VAL A 64 3.67 -4.01 -11.35
CA VAL A 64 4.72 -3.62 -10.42
C VAL A 64 5.21 -4.86 -9.71
N ASP A 65 6.51 -5.13 -9.78
CA ASP A 65 7.12 -6.28 -9.11
C ASP A 65 7.51 -5.90 -7.69
N CYS A 66 7.15 -6.76 -6.73
CA CYS A 66 7.37 -6.52 -5.31
C CYS A 66 7.89 -7.77 -4.61
N GLU A 67 8.59 -7.54 -3.49
CA GLU A 67 8.99 -8.60 -2.58
C GLU A 67 8.84 -8.12 -1.15
N VAL A 68 8.20 -8.92 -0.32
CA VAL A 68 8.07 -8.62 1.12
C VAL A 68 9.45 -8.80 1.77
N LEU A 69 9.94 -7.75 2.41
CA LEU A 69 11.26 -7.72 3.03
C LEU A 69 11.19 -7.95 4.53
N GLU A 70 10.14 -7.45 5.17
CA GLU A 70 10.01 -7.54 6.63
C GLU A 70 8.53 -7.48 7.02
N VAL A 71 8.13 -8.30 7.98
CA VAL A 71 6.77 -8.32 8.54
C VAL A 71 6.85 -8.44 10.05
N ASN A 72 6.13 -7.58 10.75
CA ASN A 72 5.87 -7.71 12.18
C ASN A 72 4.41 -7.36 12.43
N GLU A 73 3.54 -8.38 12.34
CA GLU A 73 2.10 -8.20 12.47
C GLU A 73 1.72 -7.76 13.88
N PRO A 74 0.84 -6.77 14.06
CA PRO A 74 0.14 -5.94 13.06
C PRO A 74 0.76 -4.55 12.88
N SER A 75 2.06 -4.40 13.14
CA SER A 75 2.69 -3.08 13.27
C SER A 75 3.59 -2.68 12.10
N LEU A 76 4.13 -3.64 11.34
CA LEU A 76 5.11 -3.33 10.31
C LEU A 76 4.98 -4.24 9.10
N LEU A 77 4.95 -3.63 7.92
CA LEU A 77 5.12 -4.31 6.64
C LEU A 77 6.08 -3.48 5.79
N ARG A 78 7.11 -4.12 5.24
CA ARG A 78 8.07 -3.48 4.36
C ARG A 78 8.25 -4.33 3.11
N TYR A 79 8.15 -3.71 1.94
CA TYR A 79 8.33 -4.43 0.68
C TYR A 79 9.01 -3.56 -0.37
N SER A 80 9.66 -4.23 -1.35
CA SER A 80 10.28 -3.56 -2.48
C SER A 80 9.24 -3.28 -3.57
N TRP A 81 9.51 -2.26 -4.37
CA TRP A 81 8.63 -1.80 -5.44
C TRP A 81 9.48 -1.51 -6.68
N THR A 82 9.20 -2.23 -7.77
CA THR A 82 9.89 -2.03 -9.06
C THR A 82 8.83 -1.85 -10.14
N GLY A 83 8.61 -0.61 -10.57
CA GLY A 83 7.54 -0.29 -11.51
C GLY A 83 7.87 -0.57 -12.96
N ASP A 84 9.16 -0.50 -13.33
CA ASP A 84 9.65 -0.74 -14.68
C ASP A 84 10.65 -1.88 -14.69
N GLU A 85 10.63 -2.68 -15.74
CA GLU A 85 11.63 -3.74 -15.93
C GLU A 85 13.03 -3.11 -16.03
N GLY A 86 13.94 -3.52 -15.14
CA GLY A 86 15.27 -2.94 -15.06
C GLY A 86 15.31 -1.56 -14.44
N GLY A 87 14.19 -1.05 -13.89
CA GLY A 87 14.13 0.22 -13.22
C GLY A 87 14.66 0.18 -11.79
N ASP A 88 14.75 1.38 -11.17
CA ASP A 88 15.20 1.50 -9.79
C ASP A 88 14.24 0.77 -8.84
N VAL A 89 14.82 0.08 -7.87
CA VAL A 89 14.06 -0.53 -6.79
C VAL A 89 13.81 0.52 -5.71
N THR A 90 12.55 0.74 -5.39
CA THR A 90 12.16 1.59 -4.28
C THR A 90 11.58 0.73 -3.16
N GLU A 91 11.29 1.33 -2.02
CA GLU A 91 10.83 0.61 -0.84
C GLU A 91 9.60 1.27 -0.24
N VAL A 92 8.61 0.43 0.09
CA VAL A 92 7.37 0.86 0.73
C VAL A 92 7.34 0.31 2.15
N VAL A 93 6.98 1.17 3.12
CA VAL A 93 6.85 0.79 4.53
C VAL A 93 5.47 1.21 5.03
N TYR A 94 4.78 0.27 5.69
CA TYR A 94 3.56 0.53 6.47
C TYR A 94 3.90 0.36 7.94
N ARG A 95 3.67 1.41 8.75
CA ARG A 95 3.79 1.33 10.21
C ARG A 95 2.43 1.61 10.81
N LEU A 96 1.99 0.76 11.71
CA LEU A 96 0.71 0.88 12.39
C LEU A 96 0.96 0.96 13.89
N GLU A 97 0.46 2.03 14.52
CA GLU A 97 0.61 2.27 15.94
C GLU A 97 -0.75 2.52 16.56
N SER A 98 -0.97 1.99 17.77
CA SER A 98 -2.15 2.37 18.55
C SER A 98 -2.09 3.86 18.85
N HIS A 99 -3.18 4.58 18.58
CA HIS A 99 -3.23 6.02 18.79
C HIS A 99 -4.66 6.48 19.04
N ALA A 100 -4.88 7.12 20.18
CA ALA A 100 -6.15 7.78 20.53
C ALA A 100 -7.38 6.87 20.35
N GLY A 101 -7.25 5.59 20.72
CA GLY A 101 -8.34 4.61 20.59
C GLY A 101 -8.49 4.00 19.21
N GLY A 102 -7.62 4.35 18.29
CA GLY A 102 -7.59 3.80 16.93
C GLY A 102 -6.18 3.48 16.49
N THR A 103 -5.87 3.75 15.23
CA THR A 103 -4.57 3.46 14.63
C THR A 103 -4.01 4.68 13.94
N ARG A 104 -2.73 4.98 14.19
CA ARG A 104 -1.94 5.88 13.36
C ARG A 104 -1.21 5.03 12.33
N PHE A 105 -1.49 5.30 11.06
CA PHE A 105 -0.88 4.64 9.93
C PHE A 105 0.17 5.59 9.34
N VAL A 106 1.42 5.13 9.28
CA VAL A 106 2.51 5.85 8.64
C VAL A 106 2.87 5.11 7.36
N PHE A 107 2.68 5.76 6.24
CA PHE A 107 3.02 5.23 4.92
C PHE A 107 4.27 5.94 4.41
N GLU A 108 5.29 5.18 4.03
CA GLU A 108 6.51 5.72 3.47
C GLU A 108 6.88 4.99 2.18
N HIS A 109 7.28 5.73 1.16
CA HIS A 109 7.78 5.18 -0.10
C HIS A 109 9.05 5.95 -0.45
N THR A 110 10.19 5.28 -0.39
CA THR A 110 11.51 5.90 -0.50
C THR A 110 12.36 5.24 -1.59
N GLY A 111 13.46 5.90 -1.97
CA GLY A 111 14.41 5.37 -2.95
C GLY A 111 14.25 5.95 -4.34
N PHE A 112 13.39 6.95 -4.52
CA PHE A 112 13.29 7.66 -5.81
C PHE A 112 14.54 8.51 -6.02
N THR A 113 15.15 8.40 -7.21
CA THR A 113 16.39 9.10 -7.53
C THR A 113 16.26 9.88 -8.84
N GLY A 114 17.06 10.95 -8.94
CA GLY A 114 17.12 11.78 -10.17
C GLY A 114 15.85 12.57 -10.42
N ILE A 115 15.81 13.23 -11.57
CA ILE A 115 14.67 14.06 -12.00
C ILE A 115 13.43 13.18 -12.25
N GLY A 116 13.62 12.04 -12.90
CA GLY A 116 12.52 11.09 -13.14
C GLY A 116 11.94 10.58 -11.84
N GLY A 117 12.78 10.28 -10.84
CA GLY A 117 12.33 9.86 -9.51
C GLY A 117 11.57 10.96 -8.79
N PHE A 118 12.00 12.22 -8.92
CA PHE A 118 11.29 13.35 -8.33
C PHE A 118 9.86 13.47 -8.88
N PHE A 119 9.69 13.41 -10.20
CA PHE A 119 8.36 13.49 -10.80
C PHE A 119 7.51 12.27 -10.46
N MET A 120 8.10 11.07 -10.43
CA MET A 120 7.39 9.86 -10.06
C MET A 120 6.91 9.92 -8.60
N ALA A 121 7.74 10.43 -7.68
CA ALA A 121 7.35 10.59 -6.29
C ALA A 121 6.19 11.59 -6.14
N ARG A 122 6.17 12.66 -6.92
CA ARG A 122 5.05 13.62 -6.89
C ARG A 122 3.75 12.98 -7.39
N LEU A 123 3.82 12.25 -8.51
CA LEU A 123 2.66 11.58 -9.09
C LEU A 123 2.11 10.51 -8.14
N LEU A 124 2.97 9.62 -7.66
CA LEU A 124 2.56 8.58 -6.73
C LEU A 124 2.09 9.16 -5.40
N GLY A 125 2.71 10.23 -4.92
CA GLY A 125 2.28 10.89 -3.70
C GLY A 125 0.84 11.35 -3.77
N HIS A 126 0.43 11.92 -4.89
CA HIS A 126 -0.95 12.33 -5.10
C HIS A 126 -1.90 11.12 -5.08
N VAL A 127 -1.54 10.04 -5.77
CA VAL A 127 -2.32 8.80 -5.80
C VAL A 127 -2.40 8.17 -4.41
N ARG A 128 -1.26 8.09 -3.70
CA ARG A 128 -1.20 7.48 -2.37
C ARG A 128 -2.07 8.23 -1.36
N ARG A 129 -2.07 9.58 -1.43
CA ARG A 129 -2.92 10.37 -0.53
C ARG A 129 -4.39 10.05 -0.74
N ARG A 130 -4.85 9.90 -1.98
CA ARG A 130 -6.23 9.50 -2.26
C ARG A 130 -6.53 8.09 -1.75
N MET A 131 -5.61 7.15 -1.93
CA MET A 131 -5.77 5.79 -1.41
C MET A 131 -5.99 5.79 0.10
N LEU A 132 -5.18 6.56 0.84
CA LEU A 132 -5.20 6.57 2.30
C LEU A 132 -6.31 7.44 2.88
N SER A 133 -6.75 8.48 2.17
CA SER A 133 -7.79 9.40 2.66
C SER A 133 -9.19 9.07 2.16
N VAL A 134 -9.34 8.34 1.07
CA VAL A 134 -10.63 7.99 0.47
C VAL A 134 -10.81 6.48 0.37
N GLY A 135 -9.87 5.79 -0.25
CA GLY A 135 -9.99 4.35 -0.53
C GLY A 135 -10.00 3.50 0.74
N LEU A 136 -8.98 3.64 1.56
CA LEU A 136 -8.86 2.83 2.77
C LEU A 136 -9.95 3.12 3.80
N PRO A 137 -10.33 4.38 4.08
CA PRO A 137 -11.46 4.64 4.98
C PRO A 137 -12.76 3.98 4.51
N ALA A 138 -13.04 3.94 3.22
CA ALA A 138 -14.24 3.29 2.70
C ALA A 138 -14.22 1.78 2.95
N VAL A 139 -13.08 1.13 2.76
CA VAL A 139 -12.92 -0.31 3.05
C VAL A 139 -13.08 -0.57 4.54
N LEU A 140 -12.44 0.24 5.39
CA LEU A 140 -12.53 0.08 6.84
C LEU A 140 -13.98 0.23 7.34
N ALA A 141 -14.76 1.14 6.75
CA ALA A 141 -16.16 1.32 7.11
C ALA A 141 -17.02 0.11 6.75
N ASP A 142 -16.60 -0.69 5.77
CA ASP A 142 -17.32 -1.89 5.34
C ASP A 142 -16.88 -3.16 6.07
N LEU A 143 -15.87 -3.08 6.93
CA LEU A 143 -15.44 -4.23 7.73
C LEU A 143 -16.28 -4.34 8.99
N ASP A 144 -16.54 -5.60 9.41
CA ASP A 144 -17.16 -5.87 10.70
C ASP A 144 -16.11 -5.85 11.82
N ASP A 145 -16.54 -6.02 13.08
CA ASP A 145 -15.66 -6.03 14.24
C ASP A 145 -14.63 -7.16 14.21
N GLY A 146 -14.89 -8.21 13.42
CA GLY A 146 -13.95 -9.31 13.19
C GLY A 146 -13.02 -9.10 12.02
N GLY A 147 -13.09 -7.96 11.32
CA GLY A 147 -12.27 -7.63 10.17
C GLY A 147 -12.76 -8.20 8.84
N GLY A 148 -13.98 -8.75 8.80
CA GLY A 148 -14.58 -9.24 7.55
C GLY A 148 -15.50 -8.18 6.92
N LEU A 149 -15.76 -8.32 5.62
CA LEU A 149 -16.68 -7.40 4.93
C LEU A 149 -18.11 -7.59 5.43
N ARG A 150 -18.80 -6.48 5.65
CA ARG A 150 -20.24 -6.48 5.92
C ARG A 150 -20.98 -6.71 4.63
N LEU A 151 -21.89 -7.64 4.65
CA LEU A 151 -22.72 -7.97 3.49
C LEU A 151 -24.11 -7.37 3.64
#